data_8f0810a25bae95cac0b0bf92e9f4c983
#
_entry.id   8f0810a25bae95cac0b0bf92e9f4c983
#
_cell.length_a   1.000
_cell.length_b   1.000
_cell.length_c   1.000
_cell.angle_alpha   90.00
_cell.angle_beta   90.00
_cell.angle_gamma   90.00
#
_symmetry.space_group_name_H-M   'P 1'
#
loop_
_entity.id
_entity.type
_entity.pdbx_description
1 polymer ?
#
loop_
_entity_poly.entity_id
_entity_poly.type
_entity_poly.pdbx_seq_one_letter_code
_entity_poly.pdbx_strand_id
1 'polypeptide(L)'
;MKAEYLIYQDSNNRTRDEGDATMKAHVLPLALSLVGMILFYLIYTGHRFQPNKSGRHESYRALVFKGLATLCAAALGAYGAWLSPTPPHMLLAAGLVICTAADVILGIDFMIGMAVFGLGHVAYSLSYVLASPPGIPSLIGFLALSAFVLLGVVPWLRKYRAGKPVAPFAAYAMVLAVMLALAIPQKPVLLAGAFLFVASDAMLAGRVIAHVQGKVYSRICLLLYYLAQYLIAASTLAG
;
A
#
# COMPACT_ATOMS: atom_id res chain seq x y z
N MET A 1 10.30 -41.05 -30.67
CA MET A 1 11.36 -40.52 -29.80
C MET A 1 11.93 -39.18 -30.28
N LYS A 2 12.59 -39.10 -31.48
CA LYS A 2 13.22 -37.84 -31.93
C LYS A 2 12.23 -36.74 -32.30
N ALA A 3 11.08 -37.09 -32.87
CA ALA A 3 10.02 -36.11 -33.20
C ALA A 3 9.30 -35.57 -31.96
N GLU A 4 9.02 -36.41 -30.97
CA GLU A 4 8.40 -36.00 -29.71
C GLU A 4 9.31 -35.07 -28.89
N TYR A 5 10.61 -35.33 -28.90
CA TYR A 5 11.62 -34.50 -28.25
C TYR A 5 11.69 -33.10 -28.91
N LEU A 6 11.61 -33.02 -30.23
CA LEU A 6 11.61 -31.73 -30.96
C LEU A 6 10.32 -30.93 -30.70
N ILE A 7 9.16 -31.59 -30.64
CA ILE A 7 7.89 -30.96 -30.29
C ILE A 7 7.93 -30.42 -28.84
N TYR A 8 8.47 -31.19 -27.92
CA TYR A 8 8.64 -30.78 -26.51
C TYR A 8 9.59 -29.58 -26.39
N GLN A 9 10.72 -29.57 -27.11
CA GLN A 9 11.63 -28.41 -27.12
C GLN A 9 11.01 -27.17 -27.74
N ASP A 10 10.26 -27.30 -28.85
CA ASP A 10 9.58 -26.17 -29.51
C ASP A 10 8.50 -25.57 -28.60
N SER A 11 7.71 -26.39 -27.92
CA SER A 11 6.71 -25.92 -26.96
C SER A 11 7.36 -25.21 -25.76
N ASN A 12 8.46 -25.72 -25.24
CA ASN A 12 9.17 -25.11 -24.11
C ASN A 12 9.87 -23.79 -24.50
N ASN A 13 10.38 -23.69 -25.72
CA ASN A 13 10.94 -22.44 -26.24
C ASN A 13 9.84 -21.38 -26.47
N ARG A 14 8.67 -21.76 -27.02
CA ARG A 14 7.54 -20.84 -27.20
C ARG A 14 7.03 -20.27 -25.86
N THR A 15 6.85 -21.13 -24.86
CA THR A 15 6.42 -20.67 -23.53
C THR A 15 7.42 -19.74 -22.87
N ARG A 16 8.72 -19.97 -23.11
CA ARG A 16 9.80 -19.11 -22.62
C ARG A 16 9.82 -17.75 -23.34
N ASP A 17 9.68 -17.75 -24.67
CA ASP A 17 9.65 -16.54 -25.47
C ASP A 17 8.40 -15.69 -25.20
N GLU A 18 7.25 -16.31 -24.97
CA GLU A 18 6.01 -15.64 -24.56
C GLU A 18 6.13 -15.05 -23.14
N GLY A 19 6.79 -15.77 -22.21
CA GLY A 19 7.10 -15.29 -20.86
C GLY A 19 8.05 -14.10 -20.88
N ASP A 20 9.09 -14.13 -21.72
CA ASP A 20 10.03 -13.03 -21.89
C ASP A 20 9.38 -11.79 -22.56
N ALA A 21 8.48 -12.00 -23.51
CA ALA A 21 7.77 -10.93 -24.18
C ALA A 21 6.77 -10.23 -23.23
N THR A 22 6.02 -11.02 -22.44
CA THR A 22 5.12 -10.49 -21.42
C THR A 22 5.87 -9.76 -20.32
N MET A 23 6.98 -10.29 -19.85
CA MET A 23 7.83 -9.62 -18.86
C MET A 23 8.34 -8.27 -19.39
N LYS A 24 8.82 -8.21 -20.65
CA LYS A 24 9.27 -6.97 -21.29
C LYS A 24 8.15 -5.94 -21.45
N ALA A 25 6.92 -6.40 -21.75
CA ALA A 25 5.75 -5.52 -21.87
C ALA A 25 5.39 -4.82 -20.54
N HIS A 26 5.65 -5.44 -19.39
CA HIS A 26 5.34 -4.86 -18.08
C HIS A 26 6.47 -3.98 -17.51
N VAL A 27 7.70 -4.09 -18.02
CA VAL A 27 8.84 -3.29 -17.53
C VAL A 27 8.59 -1.79 -17.70
N LEU A 28 8.05 -1.37 -18.83
CA LEU A 28 7.82 0.06 -19.10
C LEU A 28 6.79 0.68 -18.15
N PRO A 29 5.57 0.13 -17.95
CA PRO A 29 4.61 0.65 -16.98
C PRO A 29 5.15 0.67 -15.54
N LEU A 30 5.86 -0.39 -15.13
CA LEU A 30 6.51 -0.45 -13.81
C LEU A 30 7.54 0.66 -13.64
N ALA A 31 8.43 0.85 -14.62
CA ALA A 31 9.45 1.89 -14.59
C ALA A 31 8.83 3.30 -14.59
N LEU A 32 7.84 3.57 -15.44
CA LEU A 32 7.17 4.87 -15.51
C LEU A 32 6.46 5.21 -14.20
N SER A 33 5.75 4.25 -13.60
CA SER A 33 5.11 4.44 -12.30
C SER A 33 6.14 4.76 -11.21
N LEU A 34 7.23 3.98 -11.12
CA LEU A 34 8.28 4.19 -10.13
C LEU A 34 8.97 5.55 -10.30
N VAL A 35 9.35 5.91 -11.52
CA VAL A 35 10.00 7.19 -11.83
C VAL A 35 9.06 8.35 -11.51
N GLY A 36 7.78 8.26 -11.89
CA GLY A 36 6.77 9.26 -11.58
C GLY A 36 6.59 9.44 -10.07
N MET A 37 6.50 8.35 -9.32
CA MET A 37 6.40 8.40 -7.86
C MET A 37 7.63 9.07 -7.22
N ILE A 38 8.84 8.72 -7.65
CA ILE A 38 10.08 9.33 -7.15
C ILE A 38 10.11 10.82 -7.47
N LEU A 39 9.77 11.20 -8.71
CA LEU A 39 9.76 12.60 -9.15
C LEU A 39 8.79 13.42 -8.30
N PHE A 40 7.53 12.99 -8.17
CA PHE A 40 6.54 13.72 -7.38
C PHE A 40 6.86 13.73 -5.89
N TYR A 41 7.46 12.66 -5.35
CA TYR A 41 7.98 12.64 -3.99
C TYR A 41 9.08 13.68 -3.76
N LEU A 42 10.02 13.81 -4.68
CA LEU A 42 11.10 14.82 -4.58
C LEU A 42 10.53 16.24 -4.62
N ILE A 43 9.58 16.51 -5.54
CA ILE A 43 8.90 17.80 -5.62
C ILE A 43 8.11 18.08 -4.32
N TYR A 44 7.36 17.09 -3.82
CA TYR A 44 6.64 17.19 -2.54
C TYR A 44 7.58 17.57 -1.39
N THR A 45 8.71 16.87 -1.24
CA THR A 45 9.66 17.16 -0.17
C THR A 45 10.27 18.55 -0.26
N GLY A 46 10.48 19.08 -1.47
CA GLY A 46 10.92 20.43 -1.72
C GLY A 46 9.90 21.49 -1.28
N HIS A 47 8.60 21.24 -1.51
CA HIS A 47 7.53 22.18 -1.15
C HIS A 47 7.06 22.04 0.32
N ARG A 48 7.18 20.88 0.94
CA ARG A 48 6.70 20.62 2.30
C ARG A 48 7.41 21.44 3.36
N PHE A 49 8.69 21.71 3.18
CA PHE A 49 9.54 22.39 4.15
C PHE A 49 9.59 23.93 3.94
N GLN A 50 8.80 24.47 3.04
CA GLN A 50 8.68 25.93 2.90
C GLN A 50 7.79 26.49 4.03
N PRO A 51 8.19 27.62 4.67
CA PRO A 51 7.36 28.26 5.68
C PRO A 51 6.03 28.72 5.05
N ASN A 52 4.93 28.19 5.56
CA ASN A 52 3.61 28.52 5.06
C ASN A 52 3.02 29.68 5.87
N LYS A 53 2.64 30.78 5.19
CA LYS A 53 2.03 31.97 5.78
C LYS A 53 0.65 31.74 6.41
N SER A 54 0.00 30.59 6.14
CA SER A 54 -1.37 30.30 6.58
C SER A 54 -1.49 29.41 7.82
N GLY A 55 -0.36 29.08 8.50
CA GLY A 55 -0.38 28.26 9.73
C GLY A 55 -0.77 26.80 9.53
N ARG A 56 -0.99 26.33 8.31
CA ARG A 56 -1.24 24.92 7.98
C ARG A 56 0.05 24.11 7.93
N HIS A 57 -0.01 22.86 8.37
CA HIS A 57 1.17 21.97 8.41
C HIS A 57 1.73 21.63 7.02
N GLU A 58 0.90 21.63 5.96
CA GLU A 58 1.33 21.36 4.57
C GLU A 58 0.66 22.36 3.61
N SER A 59 1.41 22.79 2.57
CA SER A 59 0.87 23.66 1.55
C SER A 59 -0.02 22.86 0.59
N TYR A 60 -1.03 23.49 -0.03
CA TYR A 60 -1.87 22.82 -1.05
C TYR A 60 -1.05 22.25 -2.20
N ARG A 61 0.02 22.92 -2.62
CA ARG A 61 0.93 22.42 -3.65
C ARG A 61 1.61 21.10 -3.23
N ALA A 62 2.07 21.04 -1.97
CA ALA A 62 2.64 19.80 -1.43
C ALA A 62 1.61 18.66 -1.43
N LEU A 63 0.36 18.91 -1.02
CA LEU A 63 -0.70 17.90 -1.03
C LEU A 63 -0.99 17.37 -2.44
N VAL A 64 -1.02 18.26 -3.45
CA VAL A 64 -1.18 17.83 -4.85
C VAL A 64 -0.06 16.88 -5.28
N PHE A 65 1.20 17.23 -5.03
CA PHE A 65 2.32 16.37 -5.40
C PHE A 65 2.37 15.06 -4.61
N LYS A 66 1.92 15.08 -3.36
CA LYS A 66 1.73 13.87 -2.55
C LYS A 66 0.71 12.93 -3.20
N GLY A 67 -0.47 13.44 -3.56
CA GLY A 67 -1.50 12.68 -4.26
C GLY A 67 -1.07 12.20 -5.65
N LEU A 68 -0.32 13.01 -6.42
CA LEU A 68 0.21 12.61 -7.72
C LEU A 68 1.21 11.45 -7.62
N ALA A 69 2.03 11.42 -6.56
CA ALA A 69 2.93 10.30 -6.32
C ALA A 69 2.15 8.99 -6.11
N THR A 70 1.11 9.00 -5.26
CA THR A 70 0.26 7.82 -5.04
C THR A 70 -0.57 7.47 -6.28
N LEU A 71 -1.00 8.48 -7.05
CA LEU A 71 -1.74 8.28 -8.30
C LEU A 71 -0.92 7.46 -9.33
N CYS A 72 0.40 7.58 -9.35
CA CYS A 72 1.25 6.76 -10.21
C CYS A 72 1.10 5.26 -9.87
N ALA A 73 1.03 4.91 -8.59
CA ALA A 73 0.77 3.53 -8.17
C ALA A 73 -0.68 3.10 -8.51
N ALA A 74 -1.66 4.00 -8.29
CA ALA A 74 -3.06 3.71 -8.64
C ALA A 74 -3.24 3.49 -10.15
N ALA A 75 -2.55 4.27 -10.99
CA ALA A 75 -2.54 4.08 -12.44
C ALA A 75 -1.93 2.73 -12.84
N LEU A 76 -0.84 2.30 -12.18
CA LEU A 76 -0.24 0.98 -12.39
C LEU A 76 -1.21 -0.14 -12.01
N GLY A 77 -1.88 -0.05 -10.85
CA GLY A 77 -2.88 -1.03 -10.42
C GLY A 77 -4.10 -1.06 -11.34
N ALA A 78 -4.55 0.10 -11.83
CA ALA A 78 -5.63 0.20 -12.82
C ALA A 78 -5.22 -0.42 -14.17
N TYR A 79 -3.98 -0.23 -14.60
CA TYR A 79 -3.42 -0.88 -15.79
C TYR A 79 -3.43 -2.41 -15.63
N GLY A 80 -3.00 -2.95 -14.48
CA GLY A 80 -3.05 -4.38 -14.21
C GLY A 80 -4.49 -4.92 -14.19
N ALA A 81 -5.43 -4.19 -13.59
CA ALA A 81 -6.85 -4.53 -13.60
C ALA A 81 -7.47 -4.49 -15.00
N TRP A 82 -6.99 -3.59 -15.88
CA TRP A 82 -7.42 -3.53 -17.28
C TRP A 82 -6.90 -4.72 -18.10
N LEU A 83 -5.65 -5.14 -17.86
CA LEU A 83 -5.08 -6.32 -18.54
C LEU A 83 -5.74 -7.64 -18.10
N SER A 84 -6.08 -7.73 -16.82
CA SER A 84 -6.73 -8.91 -16.22
C SER A 84 -7.92 -8.45 -15.35
N PRO A 85 -9.11 -8.24 -15.95
CA PRO A 85 -10.28 -7.65 -15.28
C PRO A 85 -10.97 -8.67 -14.38
N THR A 86 -10.27 -9.10 -13.32
CA THR A 86 -10.81 -9.97 -12.29
C THR A 86 -11.33 -9.15 -11.09
N PRO A 87 -12.33 -9.62 -10.34
CA PRO A 87 -12.81 -8.92 -9.16
C PRO A 87 -11.71 -8.57 -8.15
N PRO A 88 -10.73 -9.45 -7.84
CA PRO A 88 -9.60 -9.08 -7.01
C PRO A 88 -8.79 -7.89 -7.53
N HIS A 89 -8.41 -7.88 -8.80
CA HIS A 89 -7.62 -6.80 -9.39
C HIS A 89 -8.40 -5.47 -9.42
N MET A 90 -9.70 -5.52 -9.70
CA MET A 90 -10.57 -4.32 -9.69
C MET A 90 -10.69 -3.72 -8.29
N LEU A 91 -10.88 -4.56 -7.25
CA LEU A 91 -10.92 -4.11 -5.85
C LEU A 91 -9.58 -3.55 -5.38
N LEU A 92 -8.47 -4.18 -5.80
CA LEU A 92 -7.14 -3.68 -5.48
C LEU A 92 -6.89 -2.31 -6.12
N ALA A 93 -7.23 -2.13 -7.39
CA ALA A 93 -7.16 -0.84 -8.08
C ALA A 93 -8.05 0.21 -7.41
N ALA A 94 -9.27 -0.15 -7.02
CA ALA A 94 -10.17 0.73 -6.27
C ALA A 94 -9.56 1.15 -4.93
N GLY A 95 -8.95 0.22 -4.18
CA GLY A 95 -8.24 0.51 -2.93
C GLY A 95 -7.10 1.50 -3.13
N LEU A 96 -6.29 1.36 -4.20
CA LEU A 96 -5.22 2.29 -4.56
C LEU A 96 -5.77 3.70 -4.85
N VAL A 97 -6.89 3.82 -5.57
CA VAL A 97 -7.55 5.11 -5.84
C VAL A 97 -8.07 5.74 -4.55
N ILE A 98 -8.72 4.96 -3.68
CA ILE A 98 -9.20 5.42 -2.37
C ILE A 98 -8.02 5.92 -1.52
N CYS A 99 -6.91 5.18 -1.47
CA CYS A 99 -5.70 5.61 -0.76
C CYS A 99 -5.09 6.90 -1.35
N THR A 100 -5.17 7.11 -2.66
CA THR A 100 -4.74 8.37 -3.31
C THR A 100 -5.58 9.55 -2.81
N ALA A 101 -6.90 9.40 -2.72
CA ALA A 101 -7.78 10.42 -2.15
C ALA A 101 -7.49 10.64 -0.66
N ALA A 102 -7.29 9.55 0.09
CA ALA A 102 -6.96 9.59 1.52
C ALA A 102 -5.67 10.37 1.80
N ASP A 103 -4.66 10.28 0.94
CA ASP A 103 -3.40 11.03 1.06
C ASP A 103 -3.60 12.54 1.07
N VAL A 104 -4.46 13.03 0.18
CA VAL A 104 -4.79 14.45 0.10
C VAL A 104 -5.62 14.87 1.31
N ILE A 105 -6.65 14.08 1.64
CA ILE A 105 -7.57 14.35 2.76
C ILE A 105 -6.82 14.35 4.10
N LEU A 106 -5.87 13.42 4.30
CA LEU A 106 -5.05 13.32 5.51
C LEU A 106 -4.25 14.60 5.80
N GLY A 107 -3.86 15.33 4.77
CA GLY A 107 -3.17 16.61 4.93
C GLY A 107 -4.12 17.78 5.24
N ILE A 108 -5.43 17.61 5.06
CA ILE A 108 -6.47 18.59 5.38
C ILE A 108 -7.09 18.29 6.75
N ASP A 109 -7.58 17.07 6.92
CA ASP A 109 -8.14 16.54 8.17
C ASP A 109 -7.61 15.11 8.42
N PHE A 110 -6.87 14.96 9.51
CA PHE A 110 -6.24 13.69 9.84
C PHE A 110 -7.25 12.56 10.13
N MET A 111 -8.35 12.88 10.82
CA MET A 111 -9.32 11.84 11.22
C MET A 111 -10.13 11.35 10.02
N ILE A 112 -10.55 12.27 9.17
CA ILE A 112 -11.27 11.92 7.94
C ILE A 112 -10.34 11.17 6.99
N GLY A 113 -9.10 11.63 6.80
CA GLY A 113 -8.11 10.95 5.97
C GLY A 113 -7.81 9.53 6.45
N MET A 114 -7.65 9.33 7.77
CA MET A 114 -7.47 8.01 8.38
C MET A 114 -8.67 7.09 8.11
N ALA A 115 -9.90 7.60 8.21
CA ALA A 115 -11.11 6.82 7.90
C ALA A 115 -11.16 6.41 6.41
N VAL A 116 -10.82 7.31 5.51
CA VAL A 116 -10.75 7.02 4.06
C VAL A 116 -9.65 6.01 3.75
N PHE A 117 -8.48 6.08 4.40
CA PHE A 117 -7.47 5.01 4.32
C PHE A 117 -8.02 3.67 4.80
N GLY A 118 -8.77 3.66 5.91
CA GLY A 118 -9.45 2.45 6.40
C GLY A 118 -10.33 1.80 5.32
N LEU A 119 -11.09 2.59 4.54
CA LEU A 119 -11.88 2.09 3.41
C LEU A 119 -11.00 1.49 2.31
N GLY A 120 -9.85 2.10 2.01
CA GLY A 120 -8.85 1.55 1.09
C GLY A 120 -8.35 0.17 1.54
N HIS A 121 -8.07 0.01 2.84
CA HIS A 121 -7.63 -1.27 3.41
C HIS A 121 -8.74 -2.32 3.42
N VAL A 122 -9.99 -1.93 3.59
CA VAL A 122 -11.14 -2.84 3.41
C VAL A 122 -11.20 -3.33 1.96
N ALA A 123 -11.02 -2.45 0.97
CA ALA A 123 -10.98 -2.84 -0.43
C ALA A 123 -9.82 -3.82 -0.72
N TYR A 124 -8.62 -3.58 -0.17
CA TYR A 124 -7.50 -4.53 -0.26
C TYR A 124 -7.83 -5.87 0.40
N SER A 125 -8.39 -5.86 1.60
CA SER A 125 -8.79 -7.07 2.32
C SER A 125 -9.78 -7.91 1.53
N LEU A 126 -10.79 -7.29 0.92
CA LEU A 126 -11.75 -7.96 0.05
C LEU A 126 -11.09 -8.52 -1.21
N SER A 127 -10.18 -7.77 -1.83
CA SER A 127 -9.36 -8.25 -2.94
C SER A 127 -8.59 -9.52 -2.56
N TYR A 128 -7.94 -9.53 -1.40
CA TYR A 128 -7.13 -10.67 -0.94
C TYR A 128 -7.98 -11.92 -0.68
N VAL A 129 -9.15 -11.76 -0.04
CA VAL A 129 -10.08 -12.87 0.19
C VAL A 129 -10.57 -13.48 -1.12
N LEU A 130 -10.86 -12.65 -2.12
CA LEU A 130 -11.32 -13.12 -3.43
C LEU A 130 -10.20 -13.73 -4.28
N ALA A 131 -8.95 -13.29 -4.08
CA ALA A 131 -7.79 -13.84 -4.81
C ALA A 131 -7.34 -15.18 -4.22
N SER A 132 -7.35 -15.31 -2.90
CA SER A 132 -6.97 -16.54 -2.20
C SER A 132 -7.75 -16.62 -0.87
N PRO A 133 -8.63 -17.61 -0.70
CA PRO A 133 -9.38 -17.78 0.53
C PRO A 133 -8.46 -17.89 1.74
N PRO A 134 -8.84 -17.28 2.90
CA PRO A 134 -8.04 -17.34 4.11
C PRO A 134 -7.95 -18.78 4.64
N GLY A 135 -6.74 -19.21 4.96
CA GLY A 135 -6.45 -20.51 5.56
C GLY A 135 -5.95 -20.41 7.01
N ILE A 136 -5.44 -21.53 7.53
CA ILE A 136 -4.85 -21.61 8.87
C ILE A 136 -3.76 -20.54 9.10
N PRO A 137 -2.81 -20.27 8.15
CA PRO A 137 -1.81 -19.22 8.34
C PRO A 137 -2.43 -17.82 8.53
N SER A 138 -3.48 -17.49 7.77
CA SER A 138 -4.20 -16.21 7.92
C SER A 138 -4.90 -16.12 9.28
N LEU A 139 -5.49 -17.22 9.76
CA LEU A 139 -6.13 -17.25 11.07
C LEU A 139 -5.11 -17.05 12.20
N ILE A 140 -3.98 -17.75 12.15
CA ILE A 140 -2.89 -17.58 13.13
C ILE A 140 -2.36 -16.14 13.08
N GLY A 141 -2.12 -15.60 11.89
CA GLY A 141 -1.69 -14.21 11.70
C GLY A 141 -2.71 -13.21 12.28
N PHE A 142 -4.00 -13.42 12.01
CA PHE A 142 -5.07 -12.58 12.56
C PHE A 142 -5.11 -12.61 14.09
N LEU A 143 -5.02 -13.79 14.70
CA LEU A 143 -5.02 -13.92 16.16
C LEU A 143 -3.78 -13.25 16.78
N ALA A 144 -2.59 -13.48 16.21
CA ALA A 144 -1.35 -12.88 16.69
C ALA A 144 -1.34 -11.34 16.55
N LEU A 145 -1.76 -10.81 15.40
CA LEU A 145 -1.84 -9.37 15.16
C LEU A 145 -2.94 -8.72 16.01
N SER A 146 -4.09 -9.37 16.17
CA SER A 146 -5.15 -8.87 17.06
C SER A 146 -4.69 -8.83 18.52
N ALA A 147 -3.99 -9.88 18.99
CA ALA A 147 -3.40 -9.88 20.32
C ALA A 147 -2.37 -8.75 20.47
N PHE A 148 -1.51 -8.53 19.46
CA PHE A 148 -0.57 -7.40 19.44
C PHE A 148 -1.28 -6.04 19.50
N VAL A 149 -2.38 -5.87 18.76
CA VAL A 149 -3.17 -4.61 18.82
C VAL A 149 -3.78 -4.44 20.21
N LEU A 150 -4.41 -5.47 20.77
CA LEU A 150 -5.12 -5.37 22.04
C LEU A 150 -4.16 -5.23 23.23
N LEU A 151 -3.05 -5.97 23.25
CA LEU A 151 -2.13 -6.03 24.38
C LEU A 151 -0.97 -5.03 24.26
N GLY A 152 -0.63 -4.58 23.05
CA GLY A 152 0.46 -3.64 22.79
C GLY A 152 -0.05 -2.26 22.37
N VAL A 153 -0.76 -2.19 21.25
CA VAL A 153 -1.15 -0.89 20.64
C VAL A 153 -2.18 -0.16 21.49
N VAL A 154 -3.22 -0.83 22.00
CA VAL A 154 -4.27 -0.18 22.80
C VAL A 154 -3.73 0.39 24.11
N PRO A 155 -2.90 -0.32 24.93
CA PRO A 155 -2.27 0.27 26.10
C PRO A 155 -1.33 1.44 25.76
N TRP A 156 -0.57 1.32 24.65
CA TRP A 156 0.28 2.40 24.16
C TRP A 156 -0.55 3.63 23.77
N LEU A 157 -1.67 3.46 23.07
CA LEU A 157 -2.60 4.54 22.73
C LEU A 157 -3.16 5.20 23.99
N ARG A 158 -3.58 4.43 24.99
CA ARG A 158 -4.09 4.95 26.26
C ARG A 158 -3.05 5.79 27.00
N LYS A 159 -1.77 5.36 26.98
CA LYS A 159 -0.66 6.09 27.59
C LYS A 159 -0.44 7.45 26.93
N TYR A 160 -0.37 7.51 25.61
CA TYR A 160 -0.04 8.75 24.88
C TYR A 160 -1.24 9.65 24.57
N ARG A 161 -2.45 9.13 24.69
CA ARG A 161 -3.71 9.87 24.46
C ARG A 161 -4.55 9.99 25.71
N ALA A 162 -3.95 10.11 26.88
CA ALA A 162 -4.66 10.22 28.15
C ALA A 162 -5.79 11.28 28.08
N GLY A 163 -7.02 10.88 28.40
CA GLY A 163 -8.20 11.76 28.33
C GLY A 163 -8.80 12.00 26.93
N LYS A 164 -8.26 11.37 25.85
CA LYS A 164 -8.78 11.49 24.48
C LYS A 164 -9.28 10.15 23.94
N PRO A 165 -10.25 10.12 23.02
CA PRO A 165 -10.74 8.87 22.43
C PRO A 165 -9.65 8.08 21.76
N VAL A 166 -9.48 6.80 22.12
CA VAL A 166 -8.54 5.86 21.50
C VAL A 166 -9.22 4.93 20.49
N ALA A 167 -10.54 4.80 20.56
CA ALA A 167 -11.32 3.85 19.77
C ALA A 167 -11.08 3.98 18.24
N PRO A 168 -11.06 5.17 17.62
CA PRO A 168 -10.84 5.28 16.18
C PRO A 168 -9.47 4.75 15.75
N PHE A 169 -8.43 4.99 16.55
CA PHE A 169 -7.07 4.52 16.27
C PHE A 169 -6.94 3.01 16.47
N ALA A 170 -7.58 2.47 17.49
CA ALA A 170 -7.62 1.03 17.74
C ALA A 170 -8.39 0.30 16.63
N ALA A 171 -9.53 0.85 16.19
CA ALA A 171 -10.29 0.32 15.07
C ALA A 171 -9.48 0.32 13.78
N TYR A 172 -8.78 1.41 13.48
CA TYR A 172 -7.90 1.50 12.32
C TYR A 172 -6.74 0.48 12.40
N ALA A 173 -6.10 0.34 13.56
CA ALA A 173 -5.04 -0.66 13.76
C ALA A 173 -5.57 -2.09 13.56
N MET A 174 -6.83 -2.37 13.93
CA MET A 174 -7.46 -3.66 13.71
C MET A 174 -7.72 -3.91 12.21
N VAL A 175 -8.17 -2.90 11.46
CA VAL A 175 -8.32 -2.99 9.99
C VAL A 175 -6.98 -3.32 9.32
N LEU A 176 -5.89 -2.68 9.75
CA LEU A 176 -4.53 -2.99 9.27
C LEU A 176 -4.11 -4.42 9.63
N ALA A 177 -4.43 -4.89 10.84
CA ALA A 177 -4.14 -6.25 11.29
C ALA A 177 -4.87 -7.29 10.43
N VAL A 178 -6.15 -7.08 10.14
CA VAL A 178 -6.94 -7.92 9.22
C VAL A 178 -6.33 -7.94 7.83
N MET A 179 -6.04 -6.77 7.26
CA MET A 179 -5.43 -6.65 5.93
C MET A 179 -4.10 -7.42 5.84
N LEU A 180 -3.22 -7.25 6.83
CA LEU A 180 -1.92 -7.93 6.85
C LEU A 180 -2.08 -9.45 7.02
N ALA A 181 -2.99 -9.91 7.87
CA ALA A 181 -3.28 -11.34 8.06
C ALA A 181 -3.79 -11.99 6.77
N LEU A 182 -4.66 -11.30 6.02
CA LEU A 182 -5.19 -11.75 4.74
C LEU A 182 -4.14 -11.69 3.60
N ALA A 183 -3.09 -10.90 3.77
CA ALA A 183 -1.97 -10.84 2.83
C ALA A 183 -1.02 -12.05 2.95
N ILE A 184 -1.03 -12.79 4.07
CA ILE A 184 -0.10 -13.92 4.31
C ILE A 184 -0.13 -14.98 3.20
N PRO A 185 -1.29 -15.45 2.71
CA PRO A 185 -1.36 -16.46 1.64
C PRO A 185 -1.18 -15.89 0.24
N GLN A 186 -0.98 -14.58 0.10
CA GLN A 186 -0.85 -13.91 -1.18
C GLN A 186 0.57 -14.01 -1.75
N LYS A 187 0.76 -13.53 -3.00
CA LYS A 187 2.08 -13.45 -3.62
C LYS A 187 3.06 -12.67 -2.73
N PRO A 188 4.34 -13.06 -2.67
CA PRO A 188 5.34 -12.40 -1.80
C PRO A 188 5.45 -10.88 -2.00
N VAL A 189 5.29 -10.41 -3.23
CA VAL A 189 5.31 -8.97 -3.57
C VAL A 189 4.17 -8.23 -2.88
N LEU A 190 2.96 -8.82 -2.88
CA LEU A 190 1.79 -8.24 -2.23
C LEU A 190 1.92 -8.26 -0.71
N LEU A 191 2.37 -9.39 -0.14
CA LEU A 191 2.64 -9.51 1.30
C LEU A 191 3.68 -8.47 1.76
N ALA A 192 4.77 -8.30 1.00
CA ALA A 192 5.79 -7.28 1.28
C ALA A 192 5.17 -5.87 1.25
N GLY A 193 4.34 -5.57 0.26
CA GLY A 193 3.61 -4.30 0.17
C GLY A 193 2.71 -4.06 1.38
N ALA A 194 1.90 -5.04 1.78
CA ALA A 194 1.03 -4.96 2.95
C ALA A 194 1.82 -4.75 4.26
N PHE A 195 2.94 -5.46 4.42
CA PHE A 195 3.82 -5.30 5.59
C PHE A 195 4.44 -3.89 5.65
N LEU A 196 4.97 -3.38 4.55
CA LEU A 196 5.55 -2.05 4.47
C LEU A 196 4.50 -0.95 4.74
N PHE A 197 3.24 -1.20 4.31
CA PHE A 197 2.14 -0.28 4.61
C PHE A 197 1.91 -0.19 6.11
N VAL A 198 1.75 -1.33 6.79
CA VAL A 198 1.57 -1.38 8.25
C VAL A 198 2.77 -0.75 8.99
N ALA A 199 3.99 -1.00 8.53
CA ALA A 199 5.19 -0.38 9.09
C ALA A 199 5.18 1.16 8.94
N SER A 200 4.79 1.66 7.77
CA SER A 200 4.61 3.10 7.53
C SER A 200 3.58 3.71 8.47
N ASP A 201 2.43 3.06 8.64
CA ASP A 201 1.35 3.56 9.48
C ASP A 201 1.70 3.51 10.98
N ALA A 202 2.47 2.50 11.41
CA ALA A 202 3.03 2.48 12.76
C ALA A 202 3.97 3.67 13.00
N MET A 203 4.80 4.04 12.01
CA MET A 203 5.63 5.24 12.08
C MET A 203 4.79 6.52 12.08
N LEU A 204 3.74 6.58 11.25
CA LEU A 204 2.81 7.71 11.23
C LEU A 204 2.12 7.88 12.59
N ALA A 205 1.67 6.79 13.21
CA ALA A 205 1.11 6.81 14.56
C ALA A 205 2.13 7.31 15.60
N GLY A 206 3.39 6.86 15.54
CA GLY A 206 4.47 7.38 16.38
C GLY A 206 4.63 8.89 16.25
N ARG A 207 4.53 9.41 15.02
CA ARG A 207 4.64 10.86 14.76
C ARG A 207 3.45 11.65 15.29
N VAL A 208 2.22 11.17 15.05
CA VAL A 208 0.99 11.92 15.36
C VAL A 208 0.60 11.77 16.83
N ILE A 209 0.82 10.60 17.42
CA ILE A 209 0.34 10.25 18.76
C ILE A 209 1.45 10.43 19.80
N ALA A 210 2.63 9.88 19.55
CA ALA A 210 3.78 9.99 20.47
C ALA A 210 4.68 11.21 20.17
N HIS A 211 4.31 12.06 19.20
CA HIS A 211 5.02 13.28 18.82
C HIS A 211 6.50 13.05 18.46
N VAL A 212 6.82 11.89 17.89
CA VAL A 212 8.16 11.61 17.39
C VAL A 212 8.49 12.57 16.25
N GLN A 213 9.52 13.41 16.45
CA GLN A 213 9.93 14.44 15.51
C GLN A 213 11.18 14.01 14.72
N GLY A 214 11.32 14.50 13.50
CA GLY A 214 12.53 14.29 12.71
C GLY A 214 12.25 14.29 11.20
N LYS A 215 13.09 15.01 10.45
CA LYS A 215 12.98 15.05 8.97
C LYS A 215 13.26 13.67 8.37
N VAL A 216 14.26 12.94 8.90
CA VAL A 216 14.63 11.60 8.45
C VAL A 216 13.50 10.62 8.74
N TYR A 217 12.95 10.63 9.96
CA TYR A 217 11.81 9.79 10.36
C TYR A 217 10.61 9.97 9.43
N SER A 218 10.24 11.23 9.15
CA SER A 218 9.14 11.55 8.24
C SER A 218 9.40 11.10 6.80
N ARG A 219 10.65 11.16 6.33
CA ARG A 219 11.03 10.70 4.98
C ARG A 219 10.95 9.18 4.88
N ILE A 220 11.48 8.46 5.87
CA ILE A 220 11.41 6.99 5.91
C ILE A 220 9.95 6.52 5.94
N CYS A 221 9.12 7.10 6.80
CA CYS A 221 7.70 6.80 6.88
C CYS A 221 7.03 6.90 5.50
N LEU A 222 7.27 7.99 4.78
CA LEU A 222 6.66 8.24 3.48
C LEU A 222 7.24 7.35 2.36
N LEU A 223 8.54 7.04 2.42
CA LEU A 223 9.18 6.11 1.49
C LEU A 223 8.63 4.70 1.64
N LEU A 224 8.45 4.21 2.87
CA LEU A 224 7.81 2.93 3.14
C LEU A 224 6.39 2.88 2.58
N TYR A 225 5.62 3.95 2.76
CA TYR A 225 4.28 4.08 2.22
C TYR A 225 4.24 4.00 0.69
N TYR A 226 5.06 4.79 -0.01
CA TYR A 226 5.09 4.76 -1.47
C TYR A 226 5.58 3.42 -2.01
N LEU A 227 6.60 2.84 -1.39
CA LEU A 227 7.07 1.50 -1.77
C LEU A 227 5.97 0.45 -1.54
N ALA A 228 5.22 0.55 -0.45
CA ALA A 228 4.08 -0.32 -0.19
C ALA A 228 3.03 -0.22 -1.30
N GLN A 229 2.59 1.00 -1.64
CA GLN A 229 1.61 1.24 -2.69
C GLN A 229 2.10 0.72 -4.06
N TYR A 230 3.38 0.95 -4.37
CA TYR A 230 4.00 0.45 -5.59
C TYR A 230 3.99 -1.08 -5.67
N LEU A 231 4.40 -1.78 -4.59
CA LEU A 231 4.42 -3.24 -4.56
C LEU A 231 3.01 -3.85 -4.63
N ILE A 232 2.04 -3.25 -3.93
CA ILE A 232 0.63 -3.65 -4.02
C ILE A 232 0.13 -3.49 -5.47
N ALA A 233 0.41 -2.36 -6.12
CA ALA A 233 0.04 -2.15 -7.52
C ALA A 233 0.75 -3.12 -8.47
N ALA A 234 2.07 -3.31 -8.31
CA ALA A 234 2.87 -4.21 -9.13
C ALA A 234 2.44 -5.68 -9.01
N SER A 235 1.84 -6.08 -7.88
CA SER A 235 1.32 -7.44 -7.69
C SER A 235 0.23 -7.84 -8.68
N THR A 236 -0.46 -6.86 -9.29
CA THR A 236 -1.48 -7.12 -10.34
C THR A 236 -0.86 -7.55 -11.67
N LEU A 237 0.44 -7.28 -11.87
CA LEU A 237 1.20 -7.64 -13.08
C LEU A 237 2.08 -8.88 -12.88
N ALA A 238 2.28 -9.30 -11.63
CA ALA A 238 2.98 -10.53 -11.32
C ALA A 238 2.06 -11.71 -11.61
N GLY A 239 2.29 -12.40 -12.72
CA GLY A 239 1.56 -13.59 -13.16
C GLY A 239 1.66 -14.74 -12.15
#